data_65bbd59d527951babc282b80ec7a8006
#
_entry.id   65bbd59d527951babc282b80ec7a8006
#
_cell.length_a   1.000
_cell.length_b   1.000
_cell.length_c   1.000
_cell.angle_alpha   90.00
_cell.angle_beta   90.00
_cell.angle_gamma   90.00
#
_symmetry.space_group_name_H-M   'P 1'
#
loop_
_entity.id
_entity.type
_entity.pdbx_description
1 polymer ?
#
loop_
_entity_poly.entity_id
_entity_poly.type
_entity_poly.pdbx_seq_one_letter_code
_entity_poly.pdbx_strand_id
1 'polypeptide(L)'
;MYLNDYQHLKNNETYLLIVLFLFSFLIRIPIIFIFGDTSLEKEWEILVHNLIIHGQLVYERFDEFLLPNLWMPPLYAYYIYIFSFFGLESQNHVLLVLFSQVLLASISVAVFYKINTLFFFKKIELL
;
A
#
# COMPACT_ATOMS: atom_id res chain seq x y z
N MET A 1 -20.10 20.51 -31.77
CA MET A 1 -19.95 19.05 -31.97
C MET A 1 -18.77 18.52 -31.20
N TYR A 2 -17.55 19.04 -31.32
CA TYR A 2 -16.33 18.57 -30.67
C TYR A 2 -16.33 18.58 -29.13
N LEU A 3 -17.03 19.50 -28.47
CA LEU A 3 -17.05 19.58 -26.99
C LEU A 3 -17.84 18.44 -26.33
N ASN A 4 -18.90 17.96 -26.97
CA ASN A 4 -19.69 16.83 -26.44
C ASN A 4 -18.93 15.50 -26.57
N ASP A 5 -18.20 15.31 -27.67
CA ASP A 5 -17.42 14.11 -27.91
C ASP A 5 -16.24 14.00 -26.92
N TYR A 6 -15.60 15.13 -26.61
CA TYR A 6 -14.52 15.18 -25.61
C TYR A 6 -15.01 14.86 -24.19
N GLN A 7 -16.19 15.39 -23.83
CA GLN A 7 -16.80 15.07 -22.51
C GLN A 7 -17.19 13.60 -22.41
N HIS A 8 -17.69 13.00 -23.48
CA HIS A 8 -18.05 11.59 -23.54
C HIS A 8 -16.81 10.69 -23.36
N LEU A 9 -15.71 11.00 -24.02
CA LEU A 9 -14.45 10.27 -23.90
C LEU A 9 -13.86 10.38 -22.49
N LYS A 10 -13.88 11.56 -21.90
CA LYS A 10 -13.41 11.79 -20.53
C LYS A 10 -14.23 11.04 -19.47
N ASN A 11 -15.55 10.99 -19.65
CA ASN A 11 -16.43 10.24 -18.75
C ASN A 11 -16.19 8.72 -18.85
N ASN A 12 -15.95 8.19 -20.04
CA ASN A 12 -15.64 6.78 -20.24
C ASN A 12 -14.29 6.41 -19.62
N GLU A 13 -13.28 7.27 -19.70
CA GLU A 13 -11.98 7.06 -19.09
C GLU A 13 -12.09 7.03 -17.55
N THR A 14 -12.81 7.98 -16.97
CA THR A 14 -13.03 8.02 -15.50
C THR A 14 -13.78 6.78 -15.02
N TYR A 15 -14.81 6.36 -15.76
CA TYR A 15 -15.53 5.13 -15.46
C TYR A 15 -14.62 3.90 -15.47
N LEU A 16 -13.76 3.78 -16.48
CA LEU A 16 -12.83 2.65 -16.60
C LEU A 16 -11.81 2.63 -15.46
N LEU A 17 -11.30 3.79 -15.04
CA LEU A 17 -10.40 3.90 -13.88
C LEU A 17 -11.07 3.41 -12.60
N ILE A 18 -12.33 3.80 -12.37
CA ILE A 18 -13.11 3.35 -11.21
C ILE A 18 -13.33 1.83 -11.26
N VAL A 19 -13.70 1.29 -12.41
CA VAL A 19 -13.92 -0.15 -12.59
C VAL A 19 -12.63 -0.94 -12.33
N LEU A 20 -11.50 -0.48 -12.88
CA LEU A 20 -10.20 -1.12 -12.65
C LEU A 20 -9.79 -1.08 -11.18
N PHE A 21 -9.98 0.05 -10.52
CA PHE A 21 -9.73 0.18 -9.09
C PHE A 21 -10.60 -0.78 -8.28
N LEU A 22 -11.91 -0.76 -8.47
CA LEU A 22 -12.85 -1.60 -7.74
C LEU A 22 -12.61 -3.09 -7.99
N PHE A 23 -12.37 -3.49 -9.22
CA PHE A 23 -12.05 -4.88 -9.58
C PHE A 23 -10.76 -5.34 -8.89
N SER A 24 -9.71 -4.52 -8.97
CA SER A 24 -8.44 -4.80 -8.30
C SER A 24 -8.58 -4.89 -6.78
N PHE A 25 -9.38 -4.03 -6.19
CA PHE A 25 -9.66 -4.00 -4.76
C PHE A 25 -10.46 -5.23 -4.31
N LEU A 26 -11.58 -5.53 -4.99
CA LEU A 26 -12.48 -6.63 -4.64
C LEU A 26 -11.81 -8.00 -4.76
N ILE A 27 -10.93 -8.22 -5.74
CA ILE A 27 -10.19 -9.48 -5.86
C ILE A 27 -9.21 -9.67 -4.69
N ARG A 28 -8.59 -8.60 -4.19
CA ARG A 28 -7.58 -8.68 -3.14
C ARG A 28 -8.15 -8.84 -1.74
N ILE A 29 -9.36 -8.36 -1.49
CA ILE A 29 -10.00 -8.49 -0.17
C ILE A 29 -10.14 -9.95 0.29
N PRO A 30 -10.71 -10.88 -0.51
CA PRO A 30 -10.79 -12.29 -0.12
C PRO A 30 -9.43 -12.91 0.16
N ILE A 31 -8.38 -12.49 -0.54
CA ILE A 31 -7.02 -12.99 -0.36
C ILE A 31 -6.49 -12.69 1.05
N ILE A 32 -6.82 -11.51 1.61
CA ILE A 32 -6.45 -11.18 3.00
C ILE A 32 -7.07 -12.18 3.98
N PHE A 33 -8.34 -12.53 3.80
CA PHE A 33 -9.03 -13.44 4.72
C PHE A 33 -8.63 -14.91 4.55
N ILE A 34 -8.21 -15.31 3.37
CA ILE A 34 -7.84 -16.71 3.07
C ILE A 34 -6.36 -16.98 3.35
N PHE A 35 -5.50 -16.04 3.00
CA PHE A 35 -4.04 -16.21 3.03
C PHE A 35 -3.31 -15.15 3.87
N GLY A 36 -4.03 -14.14 4.36
CA GLY A 36 -3.43 -13.06 5.14
C GLY A 36 -2.95 -13.59 6.49
N ASP A 37 -1.65 -13.48 6.72
CA ASP A 37 -1.10 -13.64 8.05
C ASP A 37 -1.42 -12.37 8.85
N THR A 38 -2.18 -12.54 9.93
CA THR A 38 -2.54 -11.46 10.86
C THR A 38 -1.54 -11.31 12.00
N SER A 39 -0.45 -12.07 12.00
CA SER A 39 0.70 -11.89 12.87
C SER A 39 1.79 -11.08 12.16
N LEU A 40 2.45 -10.21 12.90
CA LEU A 40 3.73 -9.65 12.43
C LEU A 40 4.79 -10.75 12.62
N GLU A 41 5.61 -10.98 11.59
CA GLU A 41 6.83 -11.77 11.77
C GLU A 41 7.65 -11.17 12.92
N LYS A 42 8.25 -12.02 13.74
CA LYS A 42 8.98 -11.60 14.95
C LYS A 42 9.92 -10.42 14.72
N GLU A 43 10.57 -10.38 13.59
CA GLU A 43 11.51 -9.32 13.22
C GLU A 43 10.84 -7.94 13.08
N TRP A 44 9.68 -7.90 12.42
CA TRP A 44 8.90 -6.66 12.29
C TRP A 44 8.27 -6.24 13.61
N GLU A 45 7.82 -7.21 14.41
CA GLU A 45 7.27 -6.95 15.74
C GLU A 45 8.30 -6.26 16.63
N ILE A 46 9.54 -6.80 16.69
CA ILE A 46 10.65 -6.24 17.47
C ILE A 46 10.99 -4.83 16.99
N LEU A 47 11.12 -4.63 15.67
CA LEU A 47 11.47 -3.32 15.11
C LEU A 47 10.41 -2.26 15.40
N VAL A 48 9.14 -2.60 15.22
CA VAL A 48 8.04 -1.66 15.46
C VAL A 48 7.90 -1.39 16.96
N HIS A 49 8.05 -2.40 17.82
CA HIS A 49 8.04 -2.25 19.27
C HIS A 49 9.16 -1.31 19.75
N ASN A 50 10.39 -1.52 19.28
CA ASN A 50 11.52 -0.68 19.66
C ASN A 50 11.39 0.75 19.09
N LEU A 51 10.78 0.89 17.92
CA LEU A 51 10.47 2.21 17.36
C LEU A 51 9.43 2.96 18.22
N ILE A 52 8.44 2.25 18.78
CA ILE A 52 7.44 2.82 19.68
C ILE A 52 8.08 3.24 21.02
N ILE A 53 8.90 2.38 21.63
CA ILE A 53 9.43 2.62 22.98
C ILE A 53 10.66 3.53 22.97
N HIS A 54 11.58 3.30 22.05
CA HIS A 54 12.89 3.97 22.03
C HIS A 54 13.02 5.04 20.92
N GLY A 55 12.05 5.13 19.99
CA GLY A 55 12.14 6.03 18.83
C GLY A 55 13.22 5.62 17.81
N GLN A 56 13.72 4.40 17.88
CA GLN A 56 14.84 3.91 17.08
C GLN A 56 14.53 2.55 16.43
N LEU A 57 15.01 2.36 15.19
CA LEU A 57 14.93 1.10 14.47
C LEU A 57 16.11 0.19 14.89
N VAL A 58 15.94 -0.51 15.96
CA VAL A 58 16.99 -1.37 16.56
C VAL A 58 16.45 -2.74 16.90
N TYR A 59 17.34 -3.74 16.87
CA TYR A 59 17.08 -5.07 17.41
C TYR A 59 17.63 -5.16 18.83
N GLU A 60 16.86 -5.76 19.73
CA GLU A 60 17.34 -6.17 21.04
C GLU A 60 18.05 -7.53 20.91
N ARG A 61 19.32 -7.60 21.32
CA ARG A 61 20.07 -8.85 21.38
C ARG A 61 20.17 -9.30 22.83
N PHE A 62 20.42 -10.60 23.03
CA PHE A 62 20.49 -11.27 24.34
C PHE A 62 21.43 -10.65 25.38
N ASP A 63 22.28 -9.70 24.99
CA ASP A 63 23.28 -9.04 25.83
C ASP A 63 22.99 -7.57 26.11
N GLU A 64 21.71 -7.14 26.09
CA GLU A 64 21.27 -5.76 26.36
C GLU A 64 21.78 -4.69 25.38
N PHE A 65 22.52 -5.05 24.34
CA PHE A 65 22.95 -4.10 23.32
C PHE A 65 21.91 -3.96 22.22
N LEU A 66 21.42 -2.73 22.01
CA LEU A 66 20.57 -2.38 20.88
C LEU A 66 21.40 -2.35 19.60
N LEU A 67 21.11 -3.29 18.70
CA LEU A 67 21.78 -3.32 17.39
C LEU A 67 20.95 -2.55 16.36
N PRO A 68 21.58 -1.65 15.58
CA PRO A 68 20.87 -0.94 14.52
C PRO A 68 20.35 -1.94 13.47
N ASN A 69 19.16 -1.63 12.93
CA ASN A 69 18.60 -2.40 11.82
C ASN A 69 19.39 -2.14 10.53
N LEU A 70 20.12 -3.15 10.05
CA LEU A 70 20.88 -3.10 8.80
C LEU A 70 20.22 -3.93 7.68
N TRP A 71 19.25 -4.77 7.98
CA TRP A 71 18.72 -5.80 7.09
C TRP A 71 17.31 -5.52 6.57
N MET A 72 16.45 -4.93 7.41
CA MET A 72 15.05 -4.69 7.06
C MET A 72 14.83 -3.30 6.47
N PRO A 73 13.99 -3.16 5.44
CA PRO A 73 13.68 -1.85 4.86
C PRO A 73 13.06 -0.91 5.91
N PRO A 74 13.71 0.21 6.26
CA PRO A 74 13.24 1.09 7.33
C PRO A 74 11.86 1.69 7.01
N LEU A 75 11.59 1.96 5.74
CA LEU A 75 10.33 2.55 5.29
C LEU A 75 9.12 1.69 5.65
N TYR A 76 9.26 0.35 5.59
CA TYR A 76 8.15 -0.55 5.93
C TYR A 76 7.88 -0.58 7.43
N ALA A 77 8.92 -0.55 8.27
CA ALA A 77 8.76 -0.44 9.71
C ALA A 77 8.06 0.87 10.12
N TYR A 78 8.45 2.00 9.53
CA TYR A 78 7.76 3.27 9.73
C TYR A 78 6.32 3.26 9.23
N TYR A 79 6.07 2.60 8.10
CA TYR A 79 4.72 2.44 7.58
C TYR A 79 3.82 1.68 8.57
N ILE A 80 4.30 0.55 9.14
CA ILE A 80 3.56 -0.18 10.17
C ILE A 80 3.39 0.68 11.43
N TYR A 81 4.45 1.39 11.84
CA TYR A 81 4.45 2.27 13.03
C TYR A 81 3.38 3.37 12.95
N ILE A 82 3.12 3.96 11.78
CA ILE A 82 2.08 4.97 11.61
C ILE A 82 0.70 4.44 12.08
N PHE A 83 0.41 3.17 11.83
CA PHE A 83 -0.86 2.58 12.24
C PHE A 83 -0.94 2.29 13.74
N SER A 84 0.19 2.22 14.46
CA SER A 84 0.18 2.05 15.92
C SER A 84 -0.46 3.22 16.67
N PHE A 85 -0.47 4.41 16.09
CA PHE A 85 -1.14 5.59 16.66
C PHE A 85 -2.66 5.45 16.75
N PHE A 86 -3.26 4.52 16.01
CA PHE A 86 -4.70 4.29 16.09
C PHE A 86 -5.14 3.47 17.32
N GLY A 87 -4.20 3.10 18.21
CA GLY A 87 -4.46 2.49 19.52
C GLY A 87 -5.17 1.13 19.44
N LEU A 88 -5.03 0.42 18.32
CA LEU A 88 -5.68 -0.86 18.10
C LEU A 88 -4.87 -1.99 18.71
N GLU A 89 -5.55 -3.01 19.23
CA GLU A 89 -4.93 -4.27 19.62
C GLU A 89 -4.17 -4.89 18.45
N SER A 90 -3.14 -5.67 18.74
CA SER A 90 -2.14 -6.14 17.78
C SER A 90 -2.72 -6.73 16.48
N GLN A 91 -3.78 -7.56 16.56
CA GLN A 91 -4.40 -8.17 15.37
C GLN A 91 -5.12 -7.15 14.49
N ASN A 92 -5.85 -6.21 15.09
CA ASN A 92 -6.56 -5.16 14.33
C ASN A 92 -5.57 -4.20 13.65
N HIS A 93 -4.43 -3.95 14.28
CA HIS A 93 -3.35 -3.16 13.72
C HIS A 93 -2.81 -3.79 12.42
N VAL A 94 -2.50 -5.09 12.43
CA VAL A 94 -2.01 -5.80 11.23
C VAL A 94 -3.06 -5.83 10.13
N LEU A 95 -4.32 -6.06 10.46
CA LEU A 95 -5.41 -6.00 9.48
C LEU A 95 -5.51 -4.63 8.81
N LEU A 96 -5.38 -3.52 9.56
CA LEU A 96 -5.37 -2.17 8.97
C LEU A 96 -4.20 -1.97 8.00
N VAL A 97 -3.00 -2.46 8.37
CA VAL A 97 -1.84 -2.42 7.47
C VAL A 97 -2.15 -3.18 6.18
N LEU A 98 -2.69 -4.40 6.27
CA LEU A 98 -3.04 -5.21 5.10
C LEU A 98 -4.10 -4.52 4.22
N PHE A 99 -5.17 -3.98 4.82
CA PHE A 99 -6.18 -3.23 4.07
C PHE A 99 -5.61 -1.99 3.37
N SER A 100 -4.75 -1.24 4.04
CA SER A 100 -4.11 -0.08 3.43
C SER A 100 -3.18 -0.46 2.29
N GLN A 101 -2.48 -1.61 2.37
CA GLN A 101 -1.68 -2.15 1.27
C GLN A 101 -2.54 -2.54 0.06
N VAL A 102 -3.69 -3.19 0.30
CA VAL A 102 -4.65 -3.50 -0.78
C VAL A 102 -5.17 -2.24 -1.44
N LEU A 103 -5.48 -1.21 -0.65
CA LEU A 103 -5.92 0.08 -1.18
C LEU A 103 -4.85 0.72 -2.06
N LEU A 104 -3.61 0.83 -1.58
CA LEU A 104 -2.49 1.38 -2.33
C LEU A 104 -2.19 0.59 -3.61
N ALA A 105 -2.22 -0.75 -3.54
CA ALA A 105 -2.02 -1.61 -4.70
C ALA A 105 -3.13 -1.42 -5.74
N SER A 106 -4.37 -1.20 -5.32
CA SER A 106 -5.50 -0.97 -6.21
C SER A 106 -5.45 0.40 -6.88
N ILE A 107 -5.04 1.43 -6.15
CA ILE A 107 -4.76 2.76 -6.69
C ILE A 107 -3.62 2.68 -7.72
N SER A 108 -2.57 1.90 -7.43
CA SER A 108 -1.44 1.74 -8.36
C SER A 108 -1.86 1.17 -9.70
N VAL A 109 -2.83 0.24 -9.75
CA VAL A 109 -3.38 -0.29 -11.01
C VAL A 109 -4.06 0.80 -11.83
N ALA A 110 -4.90 1.63 -11.19
CA ALA A 110 -5.57 2.73 -11.87
C ALA A 110 -4.58 3.79 -12.38
N VAL A 111 -3.60 4.15 -11.56
CA VAL A 111 -2.54 5.10 -11.93
C VAL A 111 -1.69 4.56 -13.09
N PHE A 112 -1.31 3.28 -13.04
CA PHE A 112 -0.53 2.64 -14.11
C PHE A 112 -1.31 2.63 -15.44
N TYR A 113 -2.60 2.34 -15.41
CA TYR A 113 -3.46 2.46 -16.60
C TYR A 113 -3.44 3.89 -17.14
N LYS A 114 -3.63 4.89 -16.27
CA LYS A 114 -3.62 6.31 -16.67
C LYS A 114 -2.30 6.74 -17.31
N ILE A 115 -1.19 6.33 -16.73
CA ILE A 115 0.14 6.61 -17.28
C ILE A 115 0.29 5.98 -18.67
N ASN A 116 -0.09 4.71 -18.83
CA ASN A 116 -0.01 4.05 -20.13
C ASN A 116 -0.86 4.72 -21.19
N THR A 117 -2.09 5.12 -20.88
CA THR A 117 -2.95 5.83 -21.85
C THR A 117 -2.31 7.13 -22.29
N LEU A 118 -1.73 7.92 -21.39
CA LEU A 118 -1.04 9.17 -21.73
C LEU A 118 0.17 8.96 -22.65
N PHE A 119 0.96 7.92 -22.42
CA PHE A 119 2.11 7.61 -23.26
C PHE A 119 1.72 7.11 -24.65
N PHE A 120 0.71 6.25 -24.74
CA PHE A 120 0.26 5.72 -26.03
C PHE A 120 -0.42 6.77 -26.88
N PHE A 121 -1.28 7.62 -26.31
CA PHE A 121 -1.95 8.69 -27.07
C PHE A 121 -0.93 9.71 -27.58
N LYS A 122 0.04 10.12 -26.78
CA LYS A 122 1.07 11.07 -27.20
C LYS A 122 1.96 10.53 -28.34
N LYS A 123 2.14 9.22 -28.43
CA LYS A 123 2.92 8.60 -29.52
C LYS A 123 2.15 8.57 -30.84
N ILE A 124 0.83 8.47 -30.80
CA ILE A 124 -0.02 8.46 -32.01
C ILE A 124 -0.14 9.88 -32.60
N GLU A 125 -0.14 10.93 -31.79
CA GLU A 125 -0.18 12.32 -32.26
C GLU A 125 1.13 12.78 -32.91
N LEU A 126 2.23 12.06 -32.69
CA LEU A 126 3.57 12.37 -33.23
C LEU A 126 3.93 11.57 -34.51
N LEU A 127 3.05 10.70 -34.98
CA LEU A 127 3.15 9.92 -36.22
C LEU A 127 2.19 10.45 -37.28
#